data_08247d3336ce3dbbd79b355d1fc7cf13
#
_entry.id   08247d3336ce3dbbd79b355d1fc7cf13
#
_cell.length_a   1.000
_cell.length_b   1.000
_cell.length_c   1.000
_cell.angle_alpha   90.00
_cell.angle_beta   90.00
_cell.angle_gamma   90.00
#
_symmetry.space_group_name_H-M   'P 1'
#
loop_
_entity.id
_entity.type
_entity.pdbx_description
1 polymer ?
#
loop_
_entity_poly.entity_id
_entity_poly.type
_entity_poly.pdbx_seq_one_letter_code
_entity_poly.pdbx_strand_id
1 'polypeptide(L)'
;MVPLRSCKVLVVIALALFALPWQALLAQQPQAVNRGVVEIETSGSGGMSVRLVEDLANLVDDGATRRVLPVVGKGALQILVDLKYLRGIDMAILPVDVLEYAKAQRLYPGIEASLTYITKLHNEEFHLLARPEIQDISELKDRKVNVDVQGSGTSITAARLFEMLKIPVAVTNDTQDVALDKLRRGEIAAVAFVGGKPSPVFASLKRNESIHFLVIPVNAAIAATYTPTRLSEADYPELIPQNKPVETIAVGNVLAVTELRQLPERSRNVANFVDIFFTGFQSLLAPGHHPKWNEVNLAAELPGWRRYAPAGQWLQRNMQVAKTPSPEMLRTMFSRFVDERRQAIGGAAMTQQDKDALFQQFQSWEREQAR
;
A
#
# COMPACT_ATOMS: atom_id res chain seq x y z
N MET A 1 24.99 79.07 -40.70
CA MET A 1 25.27 77.91 -41.54
C MET A 1 25.83 76.80 -40.61
N VAL A 2 25.02 75.83 -40.22
CA VAL A 2 25.42 74.67 -39.38
C VAL A 2 25.55 73.49 -40.31
N PRO A 3 26.65 72.71 -40.29
CA PRO A 3 26.87 71.70 -41.29
C PRO A 3 26.05 70.41 -41.02
N LEU A 4 25.39 69.96 -42.11
CA LEU A 4 24.60 68.71 -42.23
C LEU A 4 25.42 67.40 -42.10
N ARG A 5 26.30 67.25 -41.11
CA ARG A 5 27.09 66.00 -40.96
C ARG A 5 26.67 65.10 -39.78
N SER A 6 25.80 65.60 -38.93
CA SER A 6 25.42 64.84 -37.69
C SER A 6 24.21 63.93 -37.84
N CYS A 7 23.45 63.96 -38.97
CA CYS A 7 22.21 63.20 -39.12
C CYS A 7 22.41 61.76 -39.65
N LYS A 8 23.56 61.46 -40.25
CA LYS A 8 23.81 60.11 -40.80
C LYS A 8 24.30 59.08 -39.77
N VAL A 9 24.91 59.53 -38.69
CA VAL A 9 25.42 58.65 -37.64
C VAL A 9 24.31 58.18 -36.70
N LEU A 10 23.31 59.04 -36.44
CA LEU A 10 22.16 58.68 -35.59
C LEU A 10 21.20 57.68 -36.23
N VAL A 11 21.07 57.65 -37.56
CA VAL A 11 20.22 56.69 -38.27
C VAL A 11 20.87 55.28 -38.29
N VAL A 12 22.20 55.18 -38.34
CA VAL A 12 22.89 53.89 -38.32
C VAL A 12 22.85 53.24 -36.92
N ILE A 13 22.92 54.04 -35.87
CA ILE A 13 22.80 53.53 -34.46
C ILE A 13 21.38 53.08 -34.13
N ALA A 14 20.35 53.79 -34.68
CA ALA A 14 18.96 53.37 -34.46
C ALA A 14 18.59 52.05 -35.21
N LEU A 15 19.19 51.77 -36.39
CA LEU A 15 19.00 50.51 -37.10
C LEU A 15 19.77 49.31 -36.49
N ALA A 16 20.89 49.58 -35.83
CA ALA A 16 21.65 48.51 -35.11
C ALA A 16 20.98 48.06 -33.80
N LEU A 17 20.15 48.88 -33.15
CA LEU A 17 19.39 48.50 -31.96
C LEU A 17 18.15 47.66 -32.24
N PHE A 18 17.64 47.63 -33.52
CA PHE A 18 16.53 46.77 -33.91
C PHE A 18 16.97 45.40 -34.46
N ALA A 19 18.27 45.16 -34.59
CA ALA A 19 18.82 43.87 -35.04
C ALA A 19 19.30 42.98 -33.89
N LEU A 20 18.95 43.25 -32.62
CA LEU A 20 19.10 42.28 -31.55
C LEU A 20 18.10 41.13 -31.78
N PRO A 21 18.60 39.89 -31.84
CA PRO A 21 17.88 38.80 -32.47
C PRO A 21 16.63 38.44 -31.66
N TRP A 22 15.51 38.45 -32.32
CA TRP A 22 14.30 37.72 -31.89
C TRP A 22 14.57 36.23 -31.59
N GLN A 23 15.76 35.74 -31.82
CA GLN A 23 16.21 34.39 -31.49
C GLN A 23 16.36 34.14 -29.97
N ALA A 24 16.52 35.18 -29.15
CA ALA A 24 16.61 35.01 -27.70
C ALA A 24 15.24 34.78 -27.01
N LEU A 25 14.12 35.09 -27.68
CA LEU A 25 12.77 34.85 -27.14
C LEU A 25 12.20 33.46 -27.54
N LEU A 26 12.86 32.72 -28.43
CA LEU A 26 12.45 31.35 -28.79
C LEU A 26 13.17 30.27 -27.97
N ALA A 27 14.06 30.64 -27.08
CA ALA A 27 14.96 29.69 -26.41
C ALA A 27 14.54 29.23 -25.02
N GLN A 28 13.31 29.49 -24.61
CA GLN A 28 12.74 28.80 -23.46
C GLN A 28 11.29 28.40 -23.75
N GLN A 29 11.12 27.41 -24.62
CA GLN A 29 9.97 26.54 -24.38
C GLN A 29 10.13 26.06 -22.93
N PRO A 30 9.16 26.29 -22.04
CA PRO A 30 9.22 25.68 -20.73
C PRO A 30 9.42 24.19 -21.00
N GLN A 31 10.60 23.68 -20.64
CA GLN A 31 10.79 22.24 -20.60
C GLN A 31 9.57 21.76 -19.83
N ALA A 32 8.80 20.85 -20.43
CA ALA A 32 7.62 20.33 -19.79
C ALA A 32 8.11 19.58 -18.54
N VAL A 33 8.27 20.36 -17.48
CA VAL A 33 8.58 19.88 -16.16
C VAL A 33 7.43 18.94 -15.82
N ASN A 34 7.72 17.70 -15.42
CA ASN A 34 6.77 16.64 -15.07
C ASN A 34 6.14 15.86 -16.24
N ARG A 35 6.77 15.75 -17.39
CA ARG A 35 6.38 14.70 -18.35
C ARG A 35 6.67 13.32 -17.75
N GLY A 36 5.68 12.41 -17.82
CA GLY A 36 5.82 11.04 -17.34
C GLY A 36 5.84 10.86 -15.83
N VAL A 37 5.51 11.91 -15.05
CA VAL A 37 5.37 11.83 -13.59
C VAL A 37 4.03 11.18 -13.25
N VAL A 38 4.05 10.33 -12.22
CA VAL A 38 2.87 9.85 -11.51
C VAL A 38 3.03 10.15 -10.02
N GLU A 39 2.00 10.72 -9.42
CA GLU A 39 1.95 11.04 -8.00
C GLU A 39 1.18 9.96 -7.25
N ILE A 40 1.82 9.37 -6.22
CA ILE A 40 1.21 8.36 -5.35
C ILE A 40 1.10 8.93 -3.94
N GLU A 41 -0.12 9.16 -3.50
CA GLU A 41 -0.36 9.65 -2.15
C GLU A 41 -0.48 8.49 -1.15
N THR A 42 0.10 8.68 0.03
CA THR A 42 0.09 7.71 1.13
C THR A 42 0.05 8.42 2.47
N SER A 43 -0.42 7.72 3.51
CA SER A 43 -0.48 8.25 4.87
C SER A 43 0.87 8.11 5.59
N GLY A 44 1.20 9.10 6.42
CA GLY A 44 2.29 9.03 7.38
C GLY A 44 3.70 9.20 6.78
N SER A 45 4.39 10.27 7.13
CA SER A 45 5.81 10.44 6.83
C SER A 45 6.65 9.40 7.59
N GLY A 46 7.49 8.65 6.87
CA GLY A 46 8.32 7.58 7.46
C GLY A 46 7.57 6.27 7.73
N GLY A 47 6.30 6.16 7.36
CA GLY A 47 5.52 4.93 7.43
C GLY A 47 5.90 3.91 6.36
N MET A 48 5.42 2.69 6.53
CA MET A 48 5.68 1.58 5.62
C MET A 48 5.23 1.87 4.19
N SER A 49 4.05 2.47 4.01
CA SER A 49 3.50 2.77 2.69
C SER A 49 4.38 3.75 1.90
N VAL A 50 5.03 4.72 2.56
CA VAL A 50 6.01 5.61 1.91
C VAL A 50 7.19 4.81 1.36
N ARG A 51 7.73 3.86 2.14
CA ARG A 51 8.83 3.01 1.70
C ARG A 51 8.47 2.13 0.51
N LEU A 52 7.23 1.63 0.45
CA LEU A 52 6.77 0.90 -0.72
C LEU A 52 6.69 1.80 -1.96
N VAL A 53 6.28 3.06 -1.81
CA VAL A 53 6.29 4.02 -2.92
C VAL A 53 7.72 4.39 -3.33
N GLU A 54 8.67 4.47 -2.39
CA GLU A 54 10.11 4.65 -2.70
C GLU A 54 10.66 3.44 -3.50
N ASP A 55 10.30 2.21 -3.13
CA ASP A 55 10.66 1.02 -3.90
C ASP A 55 10.07 1.07 -5.32
N LEU A 56 8.80 1.51 -5.46
CA LEU A 56 8.18 1.71 -6.77
C LEU A 56 8.87 2.82 -7.58
N ALA A 57 9.30 3.91 -6.92
CA ALA A 57 10.07 4.96 -7.58
C ALA A 57 11.40 4.40 -8.10
N ASN A 58 12.14 3.66 -7.28
CA ASN A 58 13.39 3.02 -7.68
C ASN A 58 13.22 2.04 -8.87
N LEU A 59 12.07 1.36 -8.96
CA LEU A 59 11.76 0.45 -10.05
C LEU A 59 11.38 1.17 -11.34
N VAL A 60 10.66 2.30 -11.26
CA VAL A 60 10.00 2.96 -12.40
C VAL A 60 10.81 4.12 -12.95
N ASP A 61 11.53 4.86 -12.09
CA ASP A 61 12.27 6.06 -12.48
C ASP A 61 13.42 5.70 -13.43
N ASP A 62 13.51 6.44 -14.54
CA ASP A 62 14.58 6.29 -15.54
C ASP A 62 15.53 7.49 -15.58
N GLY A 63 15.32 8.44 -14.68
CA GLY A 63 16.11 9.67 -14.59
C GLY A 63 15.78 10.74 -15.65
N ALA A 64 14.88 10.45 -16.60
CA ALA A 64 14.62 11.34 -17.74
C ALA A 64 13.12 11.51 -18.04
N THR A 65 12.41 10.42 -18.32
CA THR A 65 11.06 10.47 -18.89
C THR A 65 9.96 9.93 -17.97
N ARG A 66 10.35 9.22 -16.92
CA ARG A 66 9.43 8.60 -15.95
C ARG A 66 9.89 8.89 -14.53
N ARG A 67 8.94 9.20 -13.68
CA ARG A 67 9.18 9.45 -12.27
C ARG A 67 7.95 9.12 -11.45
N VAL A 68 8.16 8.48 -10.30
CA VAL A 68 7.16 8.31 -9.25
C VAL A 68 7.44 9.30 -8.13
N LEU A 69 6.46 10.10 -7.76
CA LEU A 69 6.56 11.04 -6.64
C LEU A 69 5.70 10.54 -5.47
N PRO A 70 6.31 10.18 -4.34
CA PRO A 70 5.57 9.94 -3.11
C PRO A 70 5.03 11.28 -2.58
N VAL A 71 3.74 11.32 -2.29
CA VAL A 71 3.04 12.45 -1.66
C VAL A 71 2.52 11.99 -0.31
N VAL A 72 2.77 12.78 0.74
CA VAL A 72 2.32 12.44 2.09
C VAL A 72 1.05 13.21 2.42
N GLY A 73 -0.05 12.45 2.57
CA GLY A 73 -1.35 12.97 2.97
C GLY A 73 -1.54 13.00 4.50
N LYS A 74 -2.59 13.66 4.94
CA LYS A 74 -2.89 13.87 6.38
C LYS A 74 -3.65 12.74 7.05
N GLY A 75 -4.19 11.80 6.28
CA GLY A 75 -4.96 10.66 6.79
C GLY A 75 -5.81 10.04 5.70
N ALA A 76 -6.27 8.81 5.90
CA ALA A 76 -6.87 7.99 4.84
C ALA A 76 -8.13 8.61 4.21
N LEU A 77 -8.98 9.30 4.99
CA LEU A 77 -10.14 9.99 4.41
C LEU A 77 -9.74 11.22 3.59
N GLN A 78 -8.72 11.97 4.02
CA GLN A 78 -8.23 13.10 3.25
C GLN A 78 -7.59 12.62 1.93
N ILE A 79 -6.77 11.58 1.97
CA ILE A 79 -6.16 10.95 0.78
C ILE A 79 -7.24 10.52 -0.21
N LEU A 80 -8.35 9.96 0.27
CA LEU A 80 -9.47 9.58 -0.58
C LEU A 80 -10.12 10.79 -1.27
N VAL A 81 -10.23 11.92 -0.56
CA VAL A 81 -10.70 13.20 -1.13
C VAL A 81 -9.70 13.71 -2.16
N ASP A 82 -8.41 13.69 -1.83
CA ASP A 82 -7.35 14.19 -2.69
C ASP A 82 -7.26 13.37 -3.98
N LEU A 83 -7.30 12.05 -3.88
CA LEU A 83 -7.34 11.16 -5.04
C LEU A 83 -8.53 11.48 -5.97
N LYS A 84 -9.66 11.91 -5.43
CA LYS A 84 -10.87 12.21 -6.22
C LYS A 84 -10.89 13.62 -6.78
N TYR A 85 -10.41 14.63 -6.05
CA TYR A 85 -10.65 16.03 -6.35
C TYR A 85 -9.39 16.87 -6.54
N LEU A 86 -8.25 16.46 -5.97
CA LEU A 86 -7.02 17.24 -6.06
C LEU A 86 -6.31 16.97 -7.39
N ARG A 87 -6.04 18.04 -8.13
CA ARG A 87 -5.22 17.94 -9.34
C ARG A 87 -3.77 17.65 -8.93
N GLY A 88 -3.18 16.64 -9.54
CA GLY A 88 -1.82 16.25 -9.25
C GLY A 88 -1.71 14.91 -8.51
N ILE A 89 -2.78 14.38 -7.91
CA ILE A 89 -2.79 13.03 -7.34
C ILE A 89 -3.35 12.06 -8.39
N ASP A 90 -2.54 11.09 -8.80
CA ASP A 90 -2.93 10.05 -9.76
C ASP A 90 -3.42 8.79 -9.09
N MET A 91 -2.68 8.38 -8.06
CA MET A 91 -2.88 7.14 -7.33
C MET A 91 -2.73 7.38 -5.83
N ALA A 92 -3.27 6.46 -5.04
CA ALA A 92 -3.09 6.48 -3.58
C ALA A 92 -3.03 5.06 -3.01
N ILE A 93 -2.29 4.89 -1.91
CA ILE A 93 -2.37 3.69 -1.08
C ILE A 93 -3.42 3.94 -0.01
N LEU A 94 -4.45 3.10 0.01
CA LEU A 94 -5.61 3.24 0.89
C LEU A 94 -5.96 1.91 1.57
N PRO A 95 -6.30 1.92 2.86
CA PRO A 95 -6.88 0.76 3.53
C PRO A 95 -8.24 0.40 2.92
N VAL A 96 -8.48 -0.90 2.74
CA VAL A 96 -9.72 -1.41 2.13
C VAL A 96 -10.95 -1.04 2.96
N ASP A 97 -10.83 -1.10 4.28
CA ASP A 97 -11.96 -0.78 5.16
C ASP A 97 -12.32 0.72 5.17
N VAL A 98 -11.37 1.60 4.84
CA VAL A 98 -11.66 3.03 4.61
C VAL A 98 -12.49 3.23 3.34
N LEU A 99 -12.19 2.48 2.27
CA LEU A 99 -13.00 2.49 1.05
C LEU A 99 -14.43 1.99 1.33
N GLU A 100 -14.55 0.89 2.06
CA GLU A 100 -15.85 0.33 2.46
C GLU A 100 -16.61 1.27 3.41
N TYR A 101 -15.93 1.92 4.34
CA TYR A 101 -16.51 2.93 5.21
C TYR A 101 -17.06 4.11 4.42
N ALA A 102 -16.26 4.68 3.51
CA ALA A 102 -16.66 5.81 2.68
C ALA A 102 -17.89 5.47 1.81
N LYS A 103 -17.95 4.25 1.29
CA LYS A 103 -19.08 3.73 0.53
C LYS A 103 -20.33 3.56 1.41
N ALA A 104 -20.21 2.89 2.55
CA ALA A 104 -21.31 2.65 3.48
C ALA A 104 -21.92 3.96 4.02
N GLN A 105 -21.08 4.94 4.36
CA GLN A 105 -21.49 6.24 4.84
C GLN A 105 -21.91 7.21 3.72
N ARG A 106 -21.80 6.79 2.45
CA ARG A 106 -22.09 7.62 1.27
C ARG A 106 -21.36 8.97 1.29
N LEU A 107 -20.12 8.97 1.80
CA LEU A 107 -19.35 10.21 1.98
C LEU A 107 -19.08 10.90 0.64
N TYR A 108 -18.87 10.11 -0.41
CA TYR A 108 -18.55 10.60 -1.75
C TYR A 108 -19.44 9.90 -2.78
N PRO A 109 -20.56 10.50 -3.19
CA PRO A 109 -21.48 9.91 -4.16
C PRO A 109 -20.77 9.48 -5.45
N GLY A 110 -21.02 8.25 -5.88
CA GLY A 110 -20.41 7.67 -7.10
C GLY A 110 -18.93 7.32 -6.97
N ILE A 111 -18.41 7.13 -5.76
CA ILE A 111 -17.01 6.77 -5.55
C ILE A 111 -16.66 5.44 -6.26
N GLU A 112 -17.54 4.45 -6.24
CA GLU A 112 -17.33 3.14 -6.89
C GLU A 112 -17.26 3.25 -8.43
N ALA A 113 -17.88 4.28 -9.00
CA ALA A 113 -17.81 4.56 -10.42
C ALA A 113 -16.54 5.31 -10.82
N SER A 114 -16.02 6.16 -9.95
CA SER A 114 -14.89 7.05 -10.21
C SER A 114 -13.53 6.50 -9.75
N LEU A 115 -13.53 5.48 -8.89
CA LEU A 115 -12.31 4.89 -8.35
C LEU A 115 -12.17 3.44 -8.77
N THR A 116 -10.96 3.06 -9.13
CA THR A 116 -10.59 1.68 -9.45
C THR A 116 -9.32 1.31 -8.68
N TYR A 117 -9.01 0.02 -8.54
CA TYR A 117 -7.77 -0.42 -7.93
C TYR A 117 -6.83 -1.06 -8.96
N ILE A 118 -5.55 -0.83 -8.81
CA ILE A 118 -4.51 -1.45 -9.63
C ILE A 118 -4.25 -2.86 -9.11
N THR A 119 -3.89 -2.98 -7.83
CA THR A 119 -3.68 -4.25 -7.13
C THR A 119 -3.92 -4.10 -5.63
N LYS A 120 -4.18 -5.22 -4.97
CA LYS A 120 -4.02 -5.29 -3.50
C LYS A 120 -2.53 -5.27 -3.19
N LEU A 121 -2.18 -4.51 -2.16
CA LEU A 121 -0.82 -4.43 -1.64
C LEU A 121 -0.70 -5.28 -0.35
N HIS A 122 0.12 -4.81 0.56
CA HIS A 122 0.40 -5.42 1.85
C HIS A 122 -0.76 -5.29 2.84
N ASN A 123 -0.64 -6.04 3.92
CA ASN A 123 -1.49 -5.88 5.09
C ASN A 123 -0.78 -5.05 6.16
N GLU A 124 -1.58 -4.28 6.91
CA GLU A 124 -1.15 -3.55 8.11
C GLU A 124 -1.84 -4.14 9.33
N GLU A 125 -1.05 -4.45 10.35
CA GLU A 125 -1.53 -5.10 11.57
C GLU A 125 -2.17 -4.08 12.52
N PHE A 126 -3.26 -4.49 13.17
CA PHE A 126 -3.88 -3.71 14.23
C PHE A 126 -3.16 -3.99 15.55
N HIS A 127 -2.65 -2.94 16.17
CA HIS A 127 -1.98 -2.97 17.45
C HIS A 127 -2.87 -2.29 18.48
N LEU A 128 -3.11 -2.95 19.61
CA LEU A 128 -3.85 -2.38 20.72
C LEU A 128 -2.99 -2.49 21.98
N LEU A 129 -2.29 -1.42 22.29
CA LEU A 129 -1.40 -1.34 23.44
C LEU A 129 -2.16 -0.81 24.65
N ALA A 130 -2.09 -1.49 25.79
CA ALA A 130 -2.85 -1.17 26.96
C ALA A 130 -2.00 -1.12 28.24
N ARG A 131 -2.55 -0.48 29.25
CA ARG A 131 -2.00 -0.43 30.61
C ARG A 131 -2.14 -1.80 31.31
N PRO A 132 -1.28 -2.09 32.32
CA PRO A 132 -1.19 -3.41 32.93
C PRO A 132 -2.48 -3.90 33.63
N GLU A 133 -3.34 -2.98 34.05
CA GLU A 133 -4.62 -3.33 34.69
C GLU A 133 -5.70 -3.77 33.69
N ILE A 134 -5.52 -3.53 32.41
CA ILE A 134 -6.44 -3.95 31.35
C ILE A 134 -5.91 -5.25 30.74
N GLN A 135 -6.51 -6.38 31.07
CA GLN A 135 -6.07 -7.70 30.63
C GLN A 135 -6.89 -8.25 29.45
N ASP A 136 -8.11 -7.74 29.27
CA ASP A 136 -9.02 -8.14 28.20
C ASP A 136 -9.61 -6.91 27.51
N ILE A 137 -9.83 -7.01 26.20
CA ILE A 137 -10.36 -5.89 25.41
C ILE A 137 -11.74 -5.41 25.89
N SER A 138 -12.54 -6.28 26.50
CA SER A 138 -13.87 -5.92 27.05
C SER A 138 -13.77 -4.95 28.24
N GLU A 139 -12.64 -4.92 28.94
CA GLU A 139 -12.37 -4.00 30.05
C GLU A 139 -12.12 -2.55 29.57
N LEU A 140 -12.00 -2.35 28.27
CA LEU A 140 -11.94 -1.03 27.64
C LEU A 140 -13.33 -0.35 27.56
N LYS A 141 -14.40 -1.06 27.89
CA LYS A 141 -15.75 -0.47 27.91
C LYS A 141 -15.74 0.81 28.75
N ASP A 142 -16.24 1.90 28.13
CA ASP A 142 -16.34 3.25 28.71
C ASP A 142 -14.97 3.87 29.14
N ARG A 143 -13.84 3.23 28.79
CA ARG A 143 -12.51 3.76 29.03
C ARG A 143 -12.05 4.66 27.88
N LYS A 144 -11.13 5.58 28.19
CA LYS A 144 -10.47 6.40 27.16
C LYS A 144 -9.49 5.56 26.36
N VAL A 145 -9.71 5.47 25.05
CA VAL A 145 -8.85 4.77 24.10
C VAL A 145 -8.44 5.75 23.01
N ASN A 146 -7.15 5.92 22.78
CA ASN A 146 -6.68 6.70 21.64
C ASN A 146 -6.77 5.88 20.36
N VAL A 147 -7.38 6.46 19.34
CA VAL A 147 -7.54 5.84 18.01
C VAL A 147 -6.86 6.65 16.91
N ASP A 148 -5.80 7.38 17.27
CA ASP A 148 -5.06 8.25 16.36
C ASP A 148 -5.89 9.47 15.89
N VAL A 149 -5.31 10.31 15.05
CA VAL A 149 -5.95 11.51 14.55
C VAL A 149 -7.23 11.17 13.76
N GLN A 150 -8.23 12.02 13.88
CA GLN A 150 -9.51 11.83 13.22
C GLN A 150 -9.34 11.70 11.70
N GLY A 151 -9.96 10.69 11.10
CA GLY A 151 -9.90 10.41 9.66
C GLY A 151 -8.64 9.64 9.23
N SER A 152 -7.78 9.24 10.16
CA SER A 152 -6.71 8.28 9.87
C SER A 152 -7.26 6.88 9.60
N GLY A 153 -6.47 6.01 8.97
CA GLY A 153 -6.80 4.59 8.81
C GLY A 153 -7.05 3.93 10.17
N THR A 154 -6.18 4.20 11.14
CA THR A 154 -6.33 3.70 12.52
C THR A 154 -7.67 4.09 13.13
N SER A 155 -8.10 5.35 13.00
CA SER A 155 -9.36 5.81 13.59
C SER A 155 -10.58 5.11 13.00
N ILE A 156 -10.57 4.85 11.71
CA ILE A 156 -11.66 4.15 11.01
C ILE A 156 -11.67 2.67 11.39
N THR A 157 -10.52 1.99 11.31
CA THR A 157 -10.41 0.58 11.66
C THR A 157 -10.78 0.33 13.12
N ALA A 158 -10.26 1.13 14.05
CA ALA A 158 -10.56 1.00 15.48
C ALA A 158 -12.04 1.21 15.77
N ALA A 159 -12.67 2.25 15.21
CA ALA A 159 -14.09 2.51 15.41
C ALA A 159 -14.95 1.34 14.92
N ARG A 160 -14.66 0.82 13.72
CA ARG A 160 -15.36 -0.36 13.18
C ARG A 160 -15.16 -1.61 14.02
N LEU A 161 -13.91 -1.84 14.47
CA LEU A 161 -13.60 -3.01 15.30
C LEU A 161 -14.33 -2.98 16.65
N PHE A 162 -14.31 -1.85 17.35
CA PHE A 162 -15.03 -1.69 18.62
C PHE A 162 -16.56 -1.81 18.44
N GLU A 163 -17.09 -1.30 17.33
CA GLU A 163 -18.50 -1.49 16.96
C GLU A 163 -18.83 -2.98 16.74
N MET A 164 -18.02 -3.71 15.97
CA MET A 164 -18.21 -5.15 15.69
C MET A 164 -18.10 -5.99 16.97
N LEU A 165 -17.26 -5.59 17.91
CA LEU A 165 -17.10 -6.22 19.23
C LEU A 165 -18.17 -5.77 20.23
N LYS A 166 -18.95 -4.74 19.93
CA LYS A 166 -19.94 -4.13 20.82
C LYS A 166 -19.32 -3.60 22.12
N ILE A 167 -18.12 -3.04 22.04
CA ILE A 167 -17.40 -2.46 23.17
C ILE A 167 -17.37 -0.92 22.97
N PRO A 168 -18.29 -0.18 23.61
CA PRO A 168 -18.26 1.28 23.56
C PRO A 168 -17.02 1.79 24.32
N VAL A 169 -16.23 2.65 23.69
CA VAL A 169 -15.04 3.28 24.28
C VAL A 169 -15.16 4.80 24.22
N ALA A 170 -14.53 5.51 25.14
CA ALA A 170 -14.39 6.95 25.10
C ALA A 170 -13.19 7.30 24.18
N VAL A 171 -13.46 7.65 22.94
CA VAL A 171 -12.44 7.90 21.91
C VAL A 171 -11.66 9.18 22.21
N THR A 172 -10.32 9.12 22.04
CA THR A 172 -9.43 10.29 21.94
C THR A 172 -8.66 10.23 20.60
N ASN A 173 -8.29 11.41 20.08
CA ASN A 173 -7.70 11.55 18.74
C ASN A 173 -6.36 12.32 18.80
N ASP A 174 -5.49 11.87 19.65
CA ASP A 174 -4.12 12.41 19.74
C ASP A 174 -3.19 11.70 18.73
N THR A 175 -2.09 12.35 18.36
CA THR A 175 -1.00 11.68 17.62
C THR A 175 -0.39 10.56 18.44
N GLN A 176 0.27 9.59 17.81
CA GLN A 176 0.75 8.39 18.50
C GLN A 176 1.76 8.67 19.61
N ASP A 177 2.66 9.62 19.41
CA ASP A 177 3.62 10.06 20.42
C ASP A 177 2.96 10.66 21.66
N VAL A 178 1.99 11.57 21.47
CA VAL A 178 1.19 12.16 22.55
C VAL A 178 0.36 11.08 23.27
N ALA A 179 -0.21 10.16 22.51
CA ALA A 179 -1.00 9.07 23.08
C ALA A 179 -0.18 8.11 23.95
N LEU A 180 1.03 7.74 23.50
CA LEU A 180 1.94 6.91 24.29
C LEU A 180 2.34 7.60 25.61
N ASP A 181 2.58 8.90 25.58
CA ASP A 181 2.86 9.66 26.79
C ASP A 181 1.66 9.70 27.75
N LYS A 182 0.44 9.89 27.23
CA LYS A 182 -0.80 9.81 28.01
C LYS A 182 -1.05 8.42 28.58
N LEU A 183 -0.74 7.35 27.83
CA LEU A 183 -0.82 5.97 28.29
C LEU A 183 0.11 5.74 29.50
N ARG A 184 1.37 6.19 29.40
CA ARG A 184 2.36 6.10 30.50
C ARG A 184 1.92 6.85 31.75
N ARG A 185 1.31 8.04 31.58
CA ARG A 185 0.78 8.81 32.72
C ARG A 185 -0.57 8.31 33.25
N GLY A 186 -1.16 7.32 32.61
CA GLY A 186 -2.45 6.75 33.01
C GLY A 186 -3.66 7.63 32.70
N GLU A 187 -3.52 8.56 31.78
CA GLU A 187 -4.62 9.45 31.36
C GLU A 187 -5.59 8.76 30.39
N ILE A 188 -5.10 7.73 29.66
CA ILE A 188 -5.88 6.86 28.79
C ILE A 188 -5.57 5.39 29.10
N ALA A 189 -6.50 4.50 28.77
CA ALA A 189 -6.40 3.06 29.07
C ALA A 189 -5.65 2.28 27.99
N ALA A 190 -5.79 2.68 26.71
CA ALA A 190 -5.17 2.01 25.59
C ALA A 190 -4.89 2.95 24.42
N VAL A 191 -3.99 2.51 23.54
CA VAL A 191 -3.63 3.16 22.26
C VAL A 191 -3.83 2.14 21.15
N ALA A 192 -4.66 2.48 20.17
CA ALA A 192 -4.81 1.73 18.93
C ALA A 192 -3.89 2.29 17.84
N PHE A 193 -3.35 1.41 17.01
CA PHE A 193 -2.53 1.76 15.85
C PHE A 193 -2.68 0.71 14.75
N VAL A 194 -2.83 1.15 13.51
CA VAL A 194 -2.77 0.32 12.31
C VAL A 194 -1.50 0.66 11.54
N GLY A 195 -0.68 -0.34 11.32
CA GLY A 195 0.58 -0.19 10.58
C GLY A 195 1.32 -1.51 10.50
N GLY A 196 2.39 -1.53 9.71
CA GLY A 196 3.22 -2.73 9.57
C GLY A 196 3.94 -3.10 10.86
N LYS A 197 4.28 -4.36 10.96
CA LYS A 197 5.09 -4.89 12.05
C LYS A 197 6.49 -5.33 11.57
N PRO A 198 7.55 -5.07 12.36
CA PRO A 198 7.54 -4.24 13.57
C PRO A 198 7.31 -2.75 13.24
N SER A 199 6.50 -2.09 14.06
CA SER A 199 6.25 -0.66 13.91
C SER A 199 7.29 0.18 14.66
N PRO A 200 7.88 1.20 14.02
CA PRO A 200 8.77 2.15 14.69
C PRO A 200 8.11 2.87 15.89
N VAL A 201 6.78 3.04 15.86
CA VAL A 201 5.99 3.64 16.95
C VAL A 201 6.24 2.92 18.28
N PHE A 202 6.41 1.60 18.26
CA PHE A 202 6.59 0.78 19.46
C PHE A 202 8.04 0.33 19.69
N ALA A 203 8.96 0.65 18.78
CA ALA A 203 10.36 0.21 18.85
C ALA A 203 11.13 0.77 20.07
N SER A 204 10.69 1.92 20.59
CA SER A 204 11.30 2.57 21.77
C SER A 204 10.77 2.04 23.10
N LEU A 205 9.68 1.26 23.08
CA LEU A 205 9.03 0.75 24.30
C LEU A 205 9.87 -0.35 24.92
N LYS A 206 9.87 -0.38 26.26
CA LYS A 206 10.65 -1.33 27.05
C LYS A 206 9.74 -2.17 27.96
N ARG A 207 10.19 -3.38 28.25
CA ARG A 207 9.47 -4.35 29.12
C ARG A 207 9.14 -3.79 30.50
N ASN A 208 9.95 -2.89 31.04
CA ASN A 208 9.73 -2.28 32.34
C ASN A 208 8.64 -1.20 32.37
N GLU A 209 8.09 -0.82 31.22
CA GLU A 209 6.99 0.15 31.16
C GLU A 209 5.64 -0.45 31.56
N SER A 210 5.60 -1.77 31.80
CA SER A 210 4.40 -2.51 32.24
C SER A 210 3.16 -2.33 31.35
N ILE A 211 3.37 -1.98 30.07
CA ILE A 211 2.34 -1.91 29.04
C ILE A 211 2.45 -3.15 28.13
N HIS A 212 1.34 -3.57 27.56
CA HIS A 212 1.32 -4.78 26.74
C HIS A 212 0.28 -4.70 25.63
N PHE A 213 0.40 -5.55 24.61
CA PHE A 213 -0.60 -5.69 23.57
C PHE A 213 -1.77 -6.57 24.05
N LEU A 214 -2.99 -6.12 23.75
CA LEU A 214 -4.22 -6.89 23.97
C LEU A 214 -4.52 -7.81 22.79
N VAL A 215 -5.05 -8.98 23.11
CA VAL A 215 -5.60 -9.91 22.12
C VAL A 215 -6.88 -9.33 21.51
N ILE A 216 -7.01 -9.42 20.21
CA ILE A 216 -8.23 -9.07 19.48
C ILE A 216 -9.01 -10.36 19.21
N PRO A 217 -10.17 -10.57 19.80
CA PRO A 217 -10.98 -11.76 19.56
C PRO A 217 -11.55 -11.73 18.14
N VAL A 218 -11.25 -12.76 17.36
CA VAL A 218 -11.70 -12.86 15.95
C VAL A 218 -12.95 -13.74 15.91
N ASN A 219 -14.10 -13.13 15.65
CA ASN A 219 -15.34 -13.82 15.32
C ASN A 219 -15.58 -13.87 13.80
N ALA A 220 -16.64 -14.55 13.36
CA ALA A 220 -16.94 -14.71 11.94
C ALA A 220 -17.16 -13.37 11.22
N ALA A 221 -17.76 -12.36 11.85
CA ALA A 221 -17.97 -11.05 11.25
C ALA A 221 -16.65 -10.30 11.06
N ILE A 222 -15.76 -10.35 12.05
CA ILE A 222 -14.41 -9.76 11.97
C ILE A 222 -13.58 -10.46 10.89
N ALA A 223 -13.58 -11.80 10.86
CA ALA A 223 -12.83 -12.59 9.88
C ALA A 223 -13.34 -12.38 8.43
N ALA A 224 -14.59 -11.97 8.24
CA ALA A 224 -15.14 -11.63 6.93
C ALA A 224 -14.62 -10.27 6.41
N THR A 225 -14.14 -9.39 7.30
CA THR A 225 -13.69 -8.03 6.96
C THR A 225 -12.18 -7.90 7.02
N TYR A 226 -11.55 -8.51 8.01
CA TYR A 226 -10.14 -8.39 8.35
C TYR A 226 -9.44 -9.75 8.28
N THR A 227 -8.16 -9.74 7.99
CA THR A 227 -7.35 -10.96 7.99
C THR A 227 -6.86 -11.26 9.42
N PRO A 228 -7.20 -12.42 10.01
CA PRO A 228 -6.60 -12.83 11.27
C PRO A 228 -5.07 -12.94 11.15
N THR A 229 -4.36 -12.40 12.14
CA THR A 229 -2.90 -12.42 12.19
C THR A 229 -2.43 -12.40 13.64
N ARG A 230 -1.13 -12.31 13.88
CA ARG A 230 -0.54 -12.25 15.22
C ARG A 230 0.70 -11.37 15.26
N LEU A 231 0.95 -10.75 16.39
CA LEU A 231 2.20 -10.11 16.75
C LEU A 231 3.05 -11.11 17.53
N SER A 232 4.34 -11.13 17.29
CA SER A 232 5.25 -12.12 17.86
C SER A 232 6.44 -11.47 18.56
N GLU A 233 7.19 -12.27 19.31
CA GLU A 233 8.48 -11.85 19.89
C GLU A 233 9.45 -11.34 18.82
N ALA A 234 9.45 -11.94 17.63
CA ALA A 234 10.31 -11.48 16.51
C ALA A 234 9.96 -10.04 16.06
N ASP A 235 8.70 -9.64 16.19
CA ASP A 235 8.24 -8.30 15.89
C ASP A 235 8.55 -7.31 17.04
N TYR A 236 8.36 -7.76 18.29
CA TYR A 236 8.45 -6.92 19.50
C TYR A 236 9.07 -7.68 20.69
N PRO A 237 10.39 -7.90 20.70
CA PRO A 237 11.06 -8.73 21.74
C PRO A 237 10.96 -8.15 23.15
N GLU A 238 10.78 -6.83 23.27
CA GLU A 238 10.63 -6.17 24.56
C GLU A 238 9.20 -6.24 25.12
N LEU A 239 8.19 -6.44 24.27
CA LEU A 239 6.78 -6.39 24.67
C LEU A 239 6.10 -7.75 24.65
N ILE A 240 6.55 -8.67 23.79
CA ILE A 240 5.93 -9.98 23.62
C ILE A 240 6.89 -11.06 24.13
N PRO A 241 6.48 -11.84 25.15
CA PRO A 241 7.30 -12.95 25.62
C PRO A 241 7.43 -14.08 24.61
N GLN A 242 8.53 -14.83 24.67
CA GLN A 242 8.75 -16.01 23.86
C GLN A 242 7.57 -17.00 23.92
N ASN A 243 7.18 -17.51 22.77
CA ASN A 243 6.07 -18.47 22.62
C ASN A 243 4.69 -17.99 23.11
N LYS A 244 4.49 -16.67 23.25
CA LYS A 244 3.20 -16.08 23.60
C LYS A 244 2.79 -15.02 22.57
N PRO A 245 2.54 -15.40 21.32
CA PRO A 245 2.09 -14.43 20.32
C PRO A 245 0.74 -13.82 20.73
N VAL A 246 0.50 -12.58 20.28
CA VAL A 246 -0.74 -11.85 20.53
C VAL A 246 -1.58 -11.91 19.25
N GLU A 247 -2.72 -12.58 19.32
CA GLU A 247 -3.66 -12.67 18.22
C GLU A 247 -4.28 -11.29 17.94
N THR A 248 -4.32 -10.92 16.67
CA THR A 248 -4.87 -9.65 16.21
C THR A 248 -5.42 -9.77 14.79
N ILE A 249 -5.75 -8.65 14.19
CA ILE A 249 -6.23 -8.55 12.82
C ILE A 249 -5.30 -7.69 11.97
N ALA A 250 -5.38 -7.86 10.66
CA ALA A 250 -4.74 -6.99 9.70
C ALA A 250 -5.74 -6.46 8.68
N VAL A 251 -5.57 -5.21 8.28
CA VAL A 251 -6.30 -4.56 7.21
C VAL A 251 -5.45 -4.54 5.94
N GLY A 252 -6.04 -4.97 4.82
CA GLY A 252 -5.37 -4.93 3.52
C GLY A 252 -5.35 -3.52 2.95
N ASN A 253 -4.27 -3.16 2.27
CA ASN A 253 -4.15 -1.93 1.51
C ASN A 253 -4.29 -2.20 0.01
N VAL A 254 -4.70 -1.19 -0.73
CA VAL A 254 -4.79 -1.21 -2.20
C VAL A 254 -4.10 0.00 -2.80
N LEU A 255 -3.50 -0.19 -3.97
CA LEU A 255 -3.11 0.91 -4.83
C LEU A 255 -4.33 1.30 -5.67
N ALA A 256 -4.96 2.40 -5.29
CA ALA A 256 -6.15 2.94 -5.93
C ALA A 256 -5.77 4.00 -6.97
N VAL A 257 -6.60 4.16 -7.99
CA VAL A 257 -6.45 5.15 -9.05
C VAL A 257 -7.80 5.79 -9.35
N THR A 258 -7.80 7.10 -9.58
CA THR A 258 -9.00 7.84 -9.97
C THR A 258 -9.32 7.68 -11.46
N GLU A 259 -10.50 8.15 -11.88
CA GLU A 259 -10.91 8.20 -13.28
C GLU A 259 -10.08 9.25 -14.06
N LEU A 260 -9.21 8.80 -14.95
CA LEU A 260 -8.29 9.64 -15.73
C LEU A 260 -8.69 9.82 -17.21
N ARG A 261 -9.90 9.38 -17.61
CA ARG A 261 -10.32 9.39 -19.04
C ARG A 261 -10.24 10.75 -19.69
N GLN A 262 -10.48 11.81 -18.94
CA GLN A 262 -10.42 13.19 -19.44
C GLN A 262 -9.01 13.80 -19.45
N LEU A 263 -7.99 13.03 -18.99
CA LEU A 263 -6.60 13.43 -18.87
C LEU A 263 -5.69 12.43 -19.61
N PRO A 264 -5.63 12.47 -20.95
CA PRO A 264 -4.99 11.41 -21.74
C PRO A 264 -3.51 11.19 -21.44
N GLU A 265 -2.76 12.24 -21.09
CA GLU A 265 -1.34 12.14 -20.74
C GLU A 265 -1.18 11.42 -19.39
N ARG A 266 -1.91 11.85 -18.37
CA ARG A 266 -1.88 11.19 -17.04
C ARG A 266 -2.35 9.73 -17.13
N SER A 267 -3.40 9.46 -17.91
CA SER A 267 -3.88 8.11 -18.14
C SER A 267 -2.80 7.20 -18.77
N ARG A 268 -2.02 7.74 -19.73
CA ARG A 268 -0.88 7.00 -20.32
C ARG A 268 0.24 6.79 -19.30
N ASN A 269 0.57 7.80 -18.49
CA ASN A 269 1.62 7.69 -17.48
C ASN A 269 1.28 6.60 -16.46
N VAL A 270 0.05 6.57 -15.96
CA VAL A 270 -0.40 5.53 -15.02
C VAL A 270 -0.45 4.15 -15.69
N ALA A 271 -0.87 4.05 -16.96
CA ALA A 271 -0.85 2.77 -17.67
C ALA A 271 0.58 2.26 -17.87
N ASN A 272 1.53 3.12 -18.22
CA ASN A 272 2.95 2.79 -18.33
C ASN A 272 3.55 2.39 -16.96
N PHE A 273 3.20 3.10 -15.89
CA PHE A 273 3.57 2.73 -14.54
C PHE A 273 3.11 1.31 -14.21
N VAL A 274 1.87 0.96 -14.49
CA VAL A 274 1.33 -0.38 -14.25
C VAL A 274 2.09 -1.45 -15.02
N ASP A 275 2.40 -1.20 -16.31
CA ASP A 275 3.15 -2.14 -17.13
C ASP A 275 4.55 -2.41 -16.57
N ILE A 276 5.28 -1.35 -16.20
CA ILE A 276 6.63 -1.46 -15.61
C ILE A 276 6.57 -2.12 -14.23
N PHE A 277 5.67 -1.69 -13.35
CA PHE A 277 5.51 -2.24 -12.02
C PHE A 277 5.24 -3.74 -12.06
N PHE A 278 4.26 -4.17 -12.86
CA PHE A 278 3.87 -5.57 -12.92
C PHE A 278 4.94 -6.43 -13.59
N THR A 279 5.60 -5.91 -14.64
CA THR A 279 6.71 -6.60 -15.32
C THR A 279 7.93 -6.75 -14.41
N GLY A 280 8.25 -5.70 -13.65
CA GLY A 280 9.39 -5.67 -12.74
C GLY A 280 9.09 -6.21 -11.33
N PHE A 281 7.88 -6.67 -11.04
CA PHE A 281 7.46 -7.03 -9.69
C PHE A 281 8.39 -8.02 -8.99
N GLN A 282 8.93 -8.98 -9.72
CA GLN A 282 9.84 -9.98 -9.16
C GLN A 282 11.12 -9.36 -8.54
N SER A 283 11.58 -8.23 -9.05
CA SER A 283 12.74 -7.54 -8.47
C SER A 283 12.47 -6.95 -7.09
N LEU A 284 11.22 -6.58 -6.81
CA LEU A 284 10.80 -6.05 -5.51
C LEU A 284 10.80 -7.12 -4.40
N LEU A 285 10.84 -8.40 -4.76
CA LEU A 285 10.94 -9.52 -3.80
C LEU A 285 12.38 -9.78 -3.37
N ALA A 286 13.36 -9.14 -4.02
CA ALA A 286 14.78 -9.31 -3.70
C ALA A 286 15.17 -8.58 -2.40
N PRO A 287 16.25 -9.04 -1.71
CA PRO A 287 16.81 -8.33 -0.58
C PRO A 287 17.15 -6.87 -0.94
N GLY A 288 16.87 -5.95 -0.03
CA GLY A 288 17.07 -4.51 -0.23
C GLY A 288 15.76 -3.74 -0.41
N HIS A 289 14.68 -4.42 -0.80
CA HIS A 289 13.32 -3.88 -0.82
C HIS A 289 12.55 -4.22 0.44
N HIS A 290 11.42 -3.55 0.64
CA HIS A 290 10.61 -3.78 1.84
C HIS A 290 10.03 -5.21 1.85
N PRO A 291 10.17 -5.99 2.96
CA PRO A 291 9.75 -7.40 2.99
C PRO A 291 8.23 -7.61 2.78
N LYS A 292 7.41 -6.61 3.01
CA LYS A 292 5.96 -6.64 2.75
C LYS A 292 5.60 -6.83 1.26
N TRP A 293 6.53 -6.68 0.34
CA TRP A 293 6.32 -7.06 -1.06
C TRP A 293 6.03 -8.56 -1.23
N ASN A 294 6.52 -9.40 -0.32
CA ASN A 294 6.23 -10.83 -0.32
C ASN A 294 4.76 -11.17 0.03
N GLU A 295 3.98 -10.22 0.56
CA GLU A 295 2.55 -10.37 0.81
C GLU A 295 1.69 -9.99 -0.41
N VAL A 296 2.29 -9.35 -1.42
CA VAL A 296 1.55 -8.81 -2.57
C VAL A 296 1.27 -9.90 -3.60
N ASN A 297 0.00 -10.07 -3.91
CA ASN A 297 -0.45 -10.87 -5.04
C ASN A 297 -1.11 -9.94 -6.07
N LEU A 298 -0.43 -9.69 -7.19
CA LEU A 298 -0.90 -8.79 -8.24
C LEU A 298 -2.28 -9.18 -8.80
N ALA A 299 -2.60 -10.48 -8.78
CA ALA A 299 -3.86 -11.02 -9.29
C ALA A 299 -5.01 -10.97 -8.26
N ALA A 300 -4.72 -10.71 -6.98
CA ALA A 300 -5.73 -10.73 -5.92
C ALA A 300 -6.89 -9.77 -6.22
N GLU A 301 -8.11 -10.27 -6.15
CA GLU A 301 -9.32 -9.49 -6.39
C GLU A 301 -9.75 -8.70 -5.15
N LEU A 302 -10.39 -7.56 -5.38
CA LEU A 302 -11.06 -6.76 -4.37
C LEU A 302 -12.56 -6.81 -4.65
N PRO A 303 -13.33 -7.63 -3.92
CA PRO A 303 -14.78 -7.76 -4.14
C PRO A 303 -15.49 -6.41 -4.02
N GLY A 304 -16.43 -6.15 -4.93
CA GLY A 304 -17.21 -4.91 -4.93
C GLY A 304 -16.52 -3.68 -5.54
N TRP A 305 -15.26 -3.83 -6.00
CA TRP A 305 -14.49 -2.76 -6.65
C TRP A 305 -13.99 -3.20 -8.03
N ARG A 306 -13.93 -2.25 -8.95
CA ARG A 306 -13.44 -2.51 -10.30
C ARG A 306 -11.92 -2.42 -10.36
N ARG A 307 -11.29 -3.37 -11.02
CA ARG A 307 -9.86 -3.28 -11.32
C ARG A 307 -9.61 -2.25 -12.42
N TYR A 308 -8.54 -1.50 -12.32
CA TYR A 308 -8.06 -0.61 -13.36
C TYR A 308 -7.80 -1.38 -14.66
N ALA A 309 -8.37 -0.90 -15.77
CA ALA A 309 -8.38 -1.67 -17.01
C ALA A 309 -6.97 -2.09 -17.51
N PRO A 310 -5.94 -1.22 -17.53
CA PRO A 310 -4.59 -1.63 -17.92
C PRO A 310 -4.01 -2.73 -17.02
N ALA A 311 -4.27 -2.72 -15.71
CA ALA A 311 -3.83 -3.77 -14.80
C ALA A 311 -4.52 -5.12 -15.10
N GLY A 312 -5.84 -5.09 -15.34
CA GLY A 312 -6.58 -6.28 -15.75
C GLY A 312 -6.10 -6.86 -17.08
N GLN A 313 -5.85 -6.00 -18.07
CA GLN A 313 -5.33 -6.41 -19.39
C GLN A 313 -3.93 -7.02 -19.28
N TRP A 314 -3.06 -6.44 -18.45
CA TRP A 314 -1.72 -7.00 -18.23
C TRP A 314 -1.80 -8.40 -17.63
N LEU A 315 -2.63 -8.58 -16.59
CA LEU A 315 -2.85 -9.88 -15.95
C LEU A 315 -3.40 -10.90 -16.95
N GLN A 316 -4.41 -10.55 -17.73
CA GLN A 316 -4.98 -11.44 -18.74
C GLN A 316 -3.93 -11.92 -19.76
N ARG A 317 -3.11 -11.01 -20.28
CA ARG A 317 -2.04 -11.34 -21.23
C ARG A 317 -1.01 -12.29 -20.62
N ASN A 318 -0.58 -12.01 -19.38
CA ASN A 318 0.53 -12.74 -18.77
C ASN A 318 0.08 -14.00 -18.02
N MET A 319 -1.16 -14.07 -17.53
CA MET A 319 -1.72 -15.30 -16.95
C MET A 319 -2.06 -16.34 -18.03
N GLN A 320 -2.36 -15.95 -19.24
CA GLN A 320 -2.51 -16.91 -20.35
C GLN A 320 -1.17 -17.59 -20.71
N VAL A 321 -0.05 -16.86 -20.55
CA VAL A 321 1.29 -17.43 -20.71
C VAL A 321 1.65 -18.33 -19.51
N ALA A 322 1.23 -17.95 -18.29
CA ALA A 322 1.49 -18.73 -17.07
C ALA A 322 0.59 -19.97 -16.90
N LYS A 323 -0.54 -20.06 -17.64
CA LYS A 323 -1.42 -21.24 -17.63
C LYS A 323 -0.82 -22.47 -18.29
N THR A 324 0.35 -22.35 -18.88
CA THR A 324 1.14 -23.50 -19.32
C THR A 324 2.45 -23.47 -18.53
N PRO A 325 2.50 -24.06 -17.32
CA PRO A 325 3.76 -24.17 -16.59
C PRO A 325 4.79 -24.86 -17.47
N SER A 326 6.02 -24.34 -17.50
CA SER A 326 7.07 -25.04 -18.24
C SER A 326 7.21 -26.46 -17.68
N PRO A 327 7.59 -27.45 -18.49
CA PRO A 327 7.83 -28.83 -18.00
C PRO A 327 8.78 -28.87 -16.79
N GLU A 328 9.67 -27.91 -16.67
CA GLU A 328 10.64 -27.77 -15.58
C GLU A 328 9.98 -27.24 -14.30
N MET A 329 9.09 -26.28 -14.42
CA MET A 329 8.28 -25.76 -13.30
C MET A 329 7.31 -26.82 -12.77
N LEU A 330 6.67 -27.58 -13.67
CA LEU A 330 5.81 -28.71 -13.31
C LEU A 330 6.61 -29.79 -12.55
N ARG A 331 7.82 -30.11 -12.97
CA ARG A 331 8.69 -31.06 -12.26
C ARG A 331 9.07 -30.54 -10.87
N THR A 332 9.40 -29.28 -10.73
CA THR A 332 9.76 -28.66 -9.44
C THR A 332 8.57 -28.66 -8.48
N MET A 333 7.40 -28.25 -8.94
CA MET A 333 6.15 -28.27 -8.16
C MET A 333 5.77 -29.71 -7.76
N PHE A 334 5.93 -30.66 -8.67
CA PHE A 334 5.68 -32.07 -8.39
C PHE A 334 6.68 -32.65 -7.37
N SER A 335 7.95 -32.34 -7.48
CA SER A 335 8.96 -32.78 -6.49
C SER A 335 8.61 -32.24 -5.10
N ARG A 336 8.23 -30.99 -4.99
CA ARG A 336 7.80 -30.36 -3.73
C ARG A 336 6.53 -31.01 -3.16
N PHE A 337 5.56 -31.26 -4.00
CA PHE A 337 4.33 -31.97 -3.62
C PHE A 337 4.59 -33.39 -3.10
N VAL A 338 5.51 -34.12 -3.75
CA VAL A 338 5.95 -35.45 -3.31
C VAL A 338 6.65 -35.39 -1.97
N ASP A 339 7.54 -34.40 -1.76
CA ASP A 339 8.29 -34.24 -0.53
C ASP A 339 7.37 -33.86 0.65
N GLU A 340 6.39 -33.01 0.43
CA GLU A 340 5.38 -32.64 1.46
C GLU A 340 4.49 -33.85 1.82
N ARG A 341 4.03 -34.64 0.86
CA ARG A 341 3.28 -35.87 1.13
C ARG A 341 4.11 -36.97 1.78
N ARG A 342 5.40 -37.06 1.45
CA ARG A 342 6.31 -38.02 2.07
C ARG A 342 6.51 -37.76 3.56
N GLN A 343 6.55 -36.52 3.98
CA GLN A 343 6.59 -36.13 5.40
C GLN A 343 5.28 -36.49 6.11
N ALA A 344 4.13 -36.45 5.43
CA ALA A 344 2.82 -36.77 6.00
C ALA A 344 2.55 -38.28 6.13
N ILE A 345 3.24 -39.16 5.38
CA ILE A 345 2.98 -40.62 5.30
C ILE A 345 4.07 -41.47 6.01
N GLY A 346 5.00 -40.88 6.73
CA GLY A 346 5.96 -41.63 7.56
C GLY A 346 7.14 -42.25 6.80
N GLY A 347 7.53 -41.69 5.66
CA GLY A 347 8.95 -41.78 5.24
C GLY A 347 9.41 -42.98 4.44
N ALA A 348 8.55 -43.83 3.85
CA ALA A 348 8.97 -44.91 2.94
C ALA A 348 9.53 -44.33 1.61
N ALA A 349 10.65 -44.87 1.13
CA ALA A 349 11.28 -44.46 -0.14
C ALA A 349 10.37 -44.88 -1.32
N MET A 350 9.89 -43.91 -2.09
CA MET A 350 9.12 -44.18 -3.31
C MET A 350 10.07 -44.61 -4.43
N THR A 351 9.67 -45.66 -5.17
CA THR A 351 10.37 -46.08 -6.38
C THR A 351 10.18 -45.06 -7.51
N GLN A 352 11.00 -45.09 -8.54
CA GLN A 352 10.84 -44.20 -9.71
C GLN A 352 9.48 -44.43 -10.40
N GLN A 353 9.03 -45.66 -10.39
CA GLN A 353 7.73 -46.08 -10.98
C GLN A 353 6.55 -45.46 -10.21
N ASP A 354 6.65 -45.37 -8.88
CA ASP A 354 5.64 -44.70 -8.04
C ASP A 354 5.60 -43.19 -8.30
N LYS A 355 6.77 -42.59 -8.51
CA LYS A 355 6.87 -41.15 -8.84
C LYS A 355 6.28 -40.82 -10.20
N ASP A 356 6.52 -41.67 -11.19
CA ASP A 356 5.98 -41.48 -12.54
C ASP A 356 4.45 -41.67 -12.55
N ALA A 357 3.91 -42.66 -11.81
CA ALA A 357 2.47 -42.82 -11.63
C ALA A 357 1.82 -41.63 -10.91
N LEU A 358 2.47 -41.11 -9.87
CA LEU A 358 1.98 -39.95 -9.14
C LEU A 358 2.05 -38.67 -10.00
N PHE A 359 3.03 -38.58 -10.89
CA PHE A 359 3.14 -37.46 -11.83
C PHE A 359 2.01 -37.46 -12.86
N GLN A 360 1.60 -38.63 -13.35
CA GLN A 360 0.46 -38.75 -14.22
C GLN A 360 -0.86 -38.42 -13.52
N GLN A 361 -1.01 -38.80 -12.26
CA GLN A 361 -2.17 -38.39 -11.43
C GLN A 361 -2.19 -36.87 -11.19
N PHE A 362 -1.05 -36.27 -10.94
CA PHE A 362 -0.89 -34.82 -10.79
C PHE A 362 -1.30 -34.07 -12.06
N GLN A 363 -0.84 -34.54 -13.23
CA GLN A 363 -1.23 -33.94 -14.51
C GLN A 363 -2.74 -34.09 -14.83
N SER A 364 -3.35 -35.16 -14.35
CA SER A 364 -4.81 -35.37 -14.50
C SER A 364 -5.60 -34.44 -13.60
N TRP A 365 -5.14 -34.28 -12.37
CA TRP A 365 -5.71 -33.36 -11.39
C TRP A 365 -5.59 -31.89 -11.84
N GLU A 366 -4.43 -31.48 -12.38
CA GLU A 366 -4.22 -30.13 -12.91
C GLU A 366 -5.19 -29.80 -14.05
N ARG A 367 -5.43 -30.78 -14.96
CA ARG A 367 -6.37 -30.61 -16.06
C ARG A 367 -7.83 -30.50 -15.60
N GLU A 368 -8.19 -31.09 -14.47
CA GLU A 368 -9.51 -31.00 -13.87
C GLU A 368 -9.73 -29.65 -13.16
N GLN A 369 -8.68 -29.09 -12.55
CA GLN A 369 -8.75 -27.77 -11.91
C GLN A 369 -8.72 -26.59 -12.91
N ALA A 370 -8.27 -26.84 -14.14
CA ALA A 370 -8.22 -25.83 -15.22
C ALA A 370 -9.52 -25.72 -16.04
N ARG A 371 -10.55 -26.57 -15.74
CA ARG A 371 -11.90 -26.50 -16.30
C ARG A 371 -12.85 -25.77 -15.39
#